data_31c5c0b7a82bdeda2e3f1c5027648437
#
_entry.id   31c5c0b7a82bdeda2e3f1c5027648437
#
_cell.length_a   1.000
_cell.length_b   1.000
_cell.length_c   1.000
_cell.angle_alpha   90.00
_cell.angle_beta   90.00
_cell.angle_gamma   90.00
#
_symmetry.space_group_name_H-M   'P 1'
#
loop_
_entity.id
_entity.type
_entity.pdbx_description
1 polymer ?
#
loop_
_entity_poly.entity_id
_entity_poly.type
_entity_poly.pdbx_seq_one_letter_code
_entity_poly.pdbx_strand_id
1 'polypeptide(L)'
;MIFLFQEWTELILRWFHVIAGIAWIGSSFYFIALDLSLKQNKGLPDKAHGEAWQVHGGGFYHLVKYLVAPSKLPSELTWFKWEAYATWVSGFALLALIYYAGAELYMIDIVKYDLEKYEAVIISLLGIIFGWVIYDFICRISLKTNVYVLICSIFILITVMSWVYSEIFSYRGAFMQVGTVLGTIMVANVLMIIIPGQKKVVASLIANETPDPIHGAIAKQRSLHNNYLTLPVIFIMISNHYPLIYATKYSWVIISIILIIGALIRHFFNIKHTRANPPYWVCFPIIILASVIFYISDLGKPQLTKIKNTASLIELIPKETLVSAKEIIVSKCSMCHAREPMWENMKNAPKLVNLESSADIINNIQSIHKQSVLSYAMPPGNISFLEENERNLINQLYLSVHNLKNK
;
A
#
# COMPACT_ATOMS: atom_id res chain seq x y z
N MET A 1 -12.95 -4.39 -29.39
CA MET A 1 -12.05 -3.23 -29.51
C MET A 1 -11.96 -2.42 -28.22
N ILE A 2 -13.07 -2.04 -27.59
CA ILE A 2 -13.10 -1.26 -26.33
C ILE A 2 -12.34 -1.96 -25.20
N PHE A 3 -12.58 -3.26 -24.98
CA PHE A 3 -11.89 -4.06 -23.96
C PHE A 3 -10.37 -4.09 -24.17
N LEU A 4 -9.92 -4.34 -25.41
CA LEU A 4 -8.49 -4.34 -25.73
C LEU A 4 -7.84 -2.98 -25.48
N PHE A 5 -8.55 -1.89 -25.78
CA PHE A 5 -8.10 -0.53 -25.49
C PHE A 5 -7.97 -0.27 -23.99
N GLN A 6 -8.93 -0.73 -23.18
CA GLN A 6 -8.88 -0.61 -21.73
C GLN A 6 -7.68 -1.36 -21.12
N GLU A 7 -7.47 -2.61 -21.51
CA GLU A 7 -6.34 -3.44 -21.04
C GLU A 7 -4.98 -2.78 -21.34
N TRP A 8 -4.81 -2.27 -22.58
CA TRP A 8 -3.60 -1.57 -22.96
C TRP A 8 -3.42 -0.26 -22.20
N THR A 9 -4.49 0.48 -21.98
CA THR A 9 -4.46 1.72 -21.20
C THR A 9 -4.05 1.46 -19.76
N GLU A 10 -4.60 0.43 -19.12
CA GLU A 10 -4.20 0.02 -17.78
C GLU A 10 -2.73 -0.38 -17.72
N LEU A 11 -2.26 -1.16 -18.66
CA LEU A 11 -0.86 -1.61 -18.71
C LEU A 11 0.10 -0.42 -18.87
N ILE A 12 -0.18 0.49 -19.81
CA ILE A 12 0.65 1.67 -20.08
C ILE A 12 0.67 2.60 -18.85
N LEU A 13 -0.50 2.85 -18.22
CA LEU A 13 -0.58 3.67 -17.03
C LEU A 13 0.16 3.05 -15.84
N ARG A 14 0.06 1.73 -15.64
CA ARG A 14 0.83 1.03 -14.59
C ARG A 14 2.32 1.13 -14.84
N TRP A 15 2.75 0.89 -16.07
CA TRP A 15 4.16 1.01 -16.44
C TRP A 15 4.68 2.43 -16.19
N PHE A 16 3.96 3.45 -16.64
CA PHE A 16 4.32 4.85 -16.40
C PHE A 16 4.33 5.20 -14.90
N HIS A 17 3.33 4.74 -14.14
CA HIS A 17 3.25 4.95 -12.70
C HIS A 17 4.44 4.35 -11.96
N VAL A 18 4.84 3.14 -12.32
CA VAL A 18 6.01 2.47 -11.73
C VAL A 18 7.30 3.23 -12.04
N ILE A 19 7.50 3.67 -13.29
CA ILE A 19 8.68 4.45 -13.70
C ILE A 19 8.74 5.78 -12.94
N ALA A 20 7.64 6.53 -12.90
CA ALA A 20 7.56 7.79 -12.18
C ALA A 20 7.81 7.60 -10.67
N GLY A 21 7.22 6.55 -10.08
CA GLY A 21 7.43 6.19 -8.68
C GLY A 21 8.89 5.83 -8.37
N ILE A 22 9.55 5.04 -9.22
CA ILE A 22 10.97 4.71 -9.06
C ILE A 22 11.83 5.97 -9.12
N ALA A 23 11.57 6.87 -10.07
CA ALA A 23 12.30 8.12 -10.21
C ALA A 23 12.12 9.01 -8.96
N TRP A 24 10.89 9.15 -8.46
CA TRP A 24 10.61 9.94 -7.26
C TRP A 24 11.24 9.35 -6.01
N ILE A 25 11.10 8.05 -5.79
CA ILE A 25 11.67 7.36 -4.64
C ILE A 25 13.19 7.42 -4.68
N GLY A 26 13.79 7.17 -5.85
CA GLY A 26 15.22 7.21 -6.07
C GLY A 26 15.81 8.58 -5.75
N SER A 27 15.23 9.66 -6.29
CA SER A 27 15.68 11.03 -6.02
C SER A 27 15.49 11.39 -4.53
N SER A 28 14.37 11.02 -3.92
CA SER A 28 14.11 11.28 -2.50
C SER A 28 15.14 10.60 -1.59
N PHE A 29 15.43 9.33 -1.83
CA PHE A 29 16.41 8.58 -1.05
C PHE A 29 17.83 9.10 -1.27
N TYR A 30 18.16 9.46 -2.51
CA TYR A 30 19.44 10.04 -2.86
C TYR A 30 19.69 11.35 -2.10
N PHE A 31 18.76 12.31 -2.15
CA PHE A 31 18.94 13.59 -1.49
C PHE A 31 19.00 13.47 0.04
N ILE A 32 18.25 12.56 0.64
CA ILE A 32 18.35 12.31 2.09
C ILE A 32 19.70 11.69 2.44
N ALA A 33 20.15 10.70 1.68
CA ALA A 33 21.46 10.09 1.89
C ALA A 33 22.59 11.11 1.70
N LEU A 34 22.49 11.97 0.67
CA LEU A 34 23.40 13.07 0.44
C LEU A 34 23.46 14.03 1.63
N ASP A 35 22.30 14.52 2.08
CA ASP A 35 22.20 15.47 3.21
C ASP A 35 22.80 14.90 4.50
N LEU A 36 22.58 13.62 4.77
CA LEU A 36 23.10 12.95 5.95
C LEU A 36 24.59 12.61 5.86
N SER A 37 25.16 12.56 4.66
CA SER A 37 26.58 12.24 4.42
C SER A 37 27.49 13.47 4.28
N LEU A 38 26.93 14.68 4.30
CA LEU A 38 27.69 15.91 4.15
C LEU A 38 28.79 16.05 5.24
N LYS A 39 29.95 16.49 4.83
CA LYS A 39 31.09 16.78 5.73
C LYS A 39 31.43 18.26 5.72
N GLN A 40 31.82 18.76 6.86
CA GLN A 40 32.42 20.11 6.99
C GLN A 40 33.92 19.97 6.91
N ASN A 41 34.54 20.63 5.93
CA ASN A 41 35.99 20.70 5.73
C ASN A 41 36.48 22.16 5.73
N LYS A 42 37.75 22.36 6.10
CA LYS A 42 38.36 23.72 6.18
C LYS A 42 38.51 24.43 4.83
N GLY A 43 38.39 23.73 3.70
CA GLY A 43 38.52 24.27 2.34
C GLY A 43 37.20 24.56 1.63
N LEU A 44 36.08 24.53 2.35
CA LEU A 44 34.75 24.77 1.76
C LEU A 44 34.65 26.23 1.26
N PRO A 45 33.93 26.47 0.14
CA PRO A 45 33.59 27.82 -0.31
C PRO A 45 32.85 28.59 0.80
N ASP A 46 32.97 29.91 0.76
CA ASP A 46 32.27 30.78 1.71
C ASP A 46 30.77 30.52 1.70
N LYS A 47 30.14 30.48 2.88
CA LYS A 47 28.73 30.17 3.11
C LYS A 47 28.30 28.72 2.79
N ALA A 48 29.21 27.82 2.43
CA ALA A 48 28.88 26.41 2.26
C ALA A 48 28.56 25.73 3.60
N HIS A 49 27.51 24.92 3.63
CA HIS A 49 27.12 24.14 4.82
C HIS A 49 27.91 22.86 4.95
N GLY A 50 28.25 22.23 3.82
CA GLY A 50 28.98 20.96 3.76
C GLY A 50 29.14 20.48 2.33
N GLU A 51 29.98 19.48 2.16
CA GLU A 51 30.27 18.85 0.87
C GLU A 51 30.17 17.33 0.92
N ALA A 52 29.94 16.74 -0.24
CA ALA A 52 30.05 15.30 -0.46
C ALA A 52 30.75 15.01 -1.77
N TRP A 53 31.63 14.01 -1.76
CA TRP A 53 32.27 13.46 -2.93
C TRP A 53 31.65 12.09 -3.27
N GLN A 54 31.29 11.91 -4.53
CA GLN A 54 30.65 10.71 -5.03
C GLN A 54 31.31 10.22 -6.29
N VAL A 55 31.27 8.92 -6.53
CA VAL A 55 31.77 8.28 -7.74
C VAL A 55 30.60 7.58 -8.44
N HIS A 56 30.38 7.91 -9.69
CA HIS A 56 29.39 7.23 -10.52
C HIS A 56 29.76 7.31 -12.01
N GLY A 57 29.56 6.22 -12.76
CA GLY A 57 29.82 6.19 -14.19
C GLY A 57 31.29 6.52 -14.59
N GLY A 58 32.26 6.18 -13.74
CA GLY A 58 33.68 6.48 -13.99
C GLY A 58 34.12 7.92 -13.69
N GLY A 59 33.20 8.78 -13.25
CA GLY A 59 33.45 10.18 -12.88
C GLY A 59 33.37 10.43 -11.38
N PHE A 60 33.94 11.57 -10.98
CA PHE A 60 33.89 12.09 -9.61
C PHE A 60 32.96 13.29 -9.58
N TYR A 61 32.02 13.27 -8.63
CA TYR A 61 31.07 14.36 -8.42
C TYR A 61 31.36 15.02 -7.09
N HIS A 62 31.58 16.33 -7.12
CA HIS A 62 31.73 17.16 -5.94
C HIS A 62 30.48 18.00 -5.74
N LEU A 63 29.73 17.73 -4.69
CA LEU A 63 28.49 18.42 -4.37
C LEU A 63 28.71 19.26 -3.12
N VAL A 64 28.39 20.55 -3.24
CA VAL A 64 28.46 21.52 -2.14
C VAL A 64 27.06 22.01 -1.84
N LYS A 65 26.62 21.85 -0.57
CA LYS A 65 25.32 22.34 -0.11
C LYS A 65 25.45 23.71 0.53
N TYR A 66 24.56 24.60 0.13
CA TYR A 66 24.41 25.95 0.69
C TYR A 66 23.07 26.06 1.41
N LEU A 67 23.03 26.65 2.61
CA LEU A 67 21.81 27.03 3.32
C LEU A 67 21.43 28.48 3.05
N VAL A 68 22.36 29.25 2.53
CA VAL A 68 22.20 30.62 2.03
C VAL A 68 22.76 30.68 0.61
N ALA A 69 22.29 31.59 -0.22
CA ALA A 69 22.75 31.67 -1.62
C ALA A 69 24.28 31.91 -1.68
N PRO A 70 25.00 31.15 -2.54
CA PRO A 70 26.37 31.46 -2.87
C PRO A 70 26.43 32.82 -3.56
N SER A 71 27.62 33.43 -3.59
CA SER A 71 27.83 34.72 -4.22
C SER A 71 27.45 34.78 -5.70
N LYS A 72 27.44 33.64 -6.37
CA LYS A 72 26.97 33.46 -7.76
C LYS A 72 25.96 32.30 -7.80
N LEU A 73 24.68 32.64 -7.72
CA LEU A 73 23.61 31.68 -7.94
C LEU A 73 23.32 31.59 -9.45
N PRO A 74 23.27 30.42 -10.07
CA PRO A 74 22.89 30.28 -11.47
C PRO A 74 21.45 30.72 -11.68
N SER A 75 21.18 31.28 -12.88
CA SER A 75 19.81 31.70 -13.25
C SER A 75 18.82 30.55 -13.37
N GLU A 76 19.32 29.36 -13.74
CA GLU A 76 18.51 28.16 -13.88
C GLU A 76 18.73 27.21 -12.70
N LEU A 77 17.64 26.88 -12.03
CA LEU A 77 17.60 25.89 -10.94
C LEU A 77 16.72 24.72 -11.32
N THR A 78 17.24 23.50 -11.15
CA THR A 78 16.47 22.28 -11.37
C THR A 78 15.60 21.98 -10.15
N TRP A 79 14.32 21.74 -10.38
CA TRP A 79 13.34 21.47 -9.34
C TRP A 79 12.86 20.02 -9.42
N PHE A 80 13.16 19.22 -8.41
CA PHE A 80 12.70 17.83 -8.30
C PHE A 80 11.25 17.79 -7.79
N LYS A 81 10.30 17.83 -8.71
CA LYS A 81 8.86 17.88 -8.42
C LYS A 81 8.02 17.07 -9.41
N TRP A 82 8.47 17.00 -10.68
CA TRP A 82 7.69 16.38 -11.74
C TRP A 82 7.55 14.89 -11.54
N GLU A 83 8.52 14.22 -10.95
CA GLU A 83 8.50 12.80 -10.59
C GLU A 83 7.36 12.52 -9.60
N ALA A 84 7.22 13.37 -8.59
CA ALA A 84 6.14 13.27 -7.61
C ALA A 84 4.76 13.52 -8.24
N TYR A 85 4.64 14.55 -9.08
CA TYR A 85 3.39 14.90 -9.75
C TYR A 85 2.96 13.82 -10.74
N ALA A 86 3.89 13.34 -11.57
CA ALA A 86 3.64 12.26 -12.52
C ALA A 86 3.20 10.97 -11.82
N THR A 87 3.84 10.63 -10.69
CA THR A 87 3.45 9.48 -9.88
C THR A 87 2.02 9.61 -9.37
N TRP A 88 1.65 10.77 -8.85
CA TRP A 88 0.28 10.95 -8.33
C TRP A 88 -0.77 10.97 -9.43
N VAL A 89 -0.53 11.70 -10.51
CA VAL A 89 -1.48 11.81 -11.64
C VAL A 89 -1.72 10.42 -12.26
N SER A 90 -0.68 9.66 -12.51
CA SER A 90 -0.81 8.29 -13.05
C SER A 90 -1.47 7.34 -12.05
N GLY A 91 -1.14 7.44 -10.76
CA GLY A 91 -1.76 6.65 -9.70
C GLY A 91 -3.24 6.97 -9.53
N PHE A 92 -3.64 8.25 -9.61
CA PHE A 92 -5.03 8.64 -9.56
C PHE A 92 -5.80 8.20 -10.81
N ALA A 93 -5.18 8.27 -11.99
CA ALA A 93 -5.76 7.73 -13.21
C ALA A 93 -5.99 6.21 -13.11
N LEU A 94 -5.06 5.46 -12.54
CA LEU A 94 -5.24 4.02 -12.26
C LEU A 94 -6.35 3.76 -11.23
N LEU A 95 -6.44 4.57 -10.18
CA LEU A 95 -7.52 4.48 -9.20
C LEU A 95 -8.89 4.69 -9.89
N ALA A 96 -8.99 5.72 -10.73
CA ALA A 96 -10.22 6.01 -11.45
C ALA A 96 -10.59 4.90 -12.44
N LEU A 97 -9.62 4.43 -13.21
CA LEU A 97 -9.85 3.43 -14.27
C LEU A 97 -10.18 2.04 -13.70
N ILE A 98 -9.52 1.63 -12.61
CA ILE A 98 -9.67 0.28 -12.06
C ILE A 98 -10.70 0.26 -10.93
N TYR A 99 -10.55 1.15 -9.93
CA TYR A 99 -11.36 1.09 -8.71
C TYR A 99 -12.65 1.89 -8.81
N TYR A 100 -12.66 3.06 -9.48
CA TYR A 100 -13.90 3.82 -9.62
C TYR A 100 -14.76 3.29 -10.77
N ALA A 101 -14.14 2.98 -11.93
CA ALA A 101 -14.88 2.37 -13.03
C ALA A 101 -15.39 0.97 -12.68
N GLY A 102 -14.59 0.17 -11.96
CA GLY A 102 -14.93 -1.17 -11.49
C GLY A 102 -15.25 -1.24 -9.99
N ALA A 103 -16.00 -0.26 -9.44
CA ALA A 103 -16.22 -0.18 -8.00
C ALA A 103 -16.95 -1.41 -7.44
N GLU A 104 -17.88 -1.98 -8.17
CA GLU A 104 -18.61 -3.18 -7.80
C GLU A 104 -17.67 -4.39 -7.60
N LEU A 105 -16.57 -4.46 -8.38
CA LEU A 105 -15.62 -5.57 -8.32
C LEU A 105 -14.52 -5.39 -7.26
N TYR A 106 -14.12 -4.13 -7.02
CA TYR A 106 -12.87 -3.87 -6.31
C TYR A 106 -13.03 -3.05 -5.03
N MET A 107 -14.11 -2.27 -4.90
CA MET A 107 -14.31 -1.38 -3.75
C MET A 107 -15.48 -1.79 -2.88
N ILE A 108 -16.64 -2.08 -3.48
CA ILE A 108 -17.87 -2.33 -2.77
C ILE A 108 -17.87 -3.76 -2.23
N ASP A 109 -18.37 -3.93 -1.03
CA ASP A 109 -18.76 -5.22 -0.44
C ASP A 109 -20.21 -5.08 0.05
N ILE A 110 -21.13 -5.61 -0.72
CA ILE A 110 -22.56 -5.47 -0.49
C ILE A 110 -23.05 -6.12 0.83
N VAL A 111 -22.26 -7.07 1.38
CA VAL A 111 -22.59 -7.68 2.69
C VAL A 111 -22.28 -6.69 3.81
N LYS A 112 -21.31 -5.79 3.65
CA LYS A 112 -21.02 -4.74 4.61
C LYS A 112 -21.97 -3.56 4.46
N TYR A 113 -22.01 -2.99 3.26
CA TYR A 113 -22.89 -1.88 2.91
C TYR A 113 -23.27 -1.99 1.44
N ASP A 114 -24.56 -1.89 1.16
CA ASP A 114 -25.12 -1.81 -0.19
C ASP A 114 -24.94 -0.39 -0.74
N LEU A 115 -23.71 -0.09 -1.16
CA LEU A 115 -23.32 1.21 -1.68
C LEU A 115 -23.53 1.23 -3.20
N GLU A 116 -24.13 2.32 -3.67
CA GLU A 116 -24.10 2.64 -5.08
C GLU A 116 -22.65 3.05 -5.49
N LYS A 117 -22.31 2.80 -6.75
CA LYS A 117 -20.98 3.12 -7.29
C LYS A 117 -20.55 4.56 -7.02
N TYR A 118 -21.44 5.54 -7.22
CA TYR A 118 -21.14 6.95 -6.99
C TYR A 118 -20.91 7.27 -5.51
N GLU A 119 -21.60 6.57 -4.59
CA GLU A 119 -21.40 6.75 -3.14
C GLU A 119 -20.02 6.26 -2.72
N ALA A 120 -19.61 5.08 -3.20
CA ALA A 120 -18.28 4.54 -2.94
C ALA A 120 -17.18 5.50 -3.45
N VAL A 121 -17.35 6.10 -4.62
CA VAL A 121 -16.42 7.09 -5.18
C VAL A 121 -16.40 8.37 -4.35
N ILE A 122 -17.55 8.89 -3.91
CA ILE A 122 -17.63 10.09 -3.06
C ILE A 122 -16.95 9.85 -1.72
N ILE A 123 -17.23 8.71 -1.05
CA ILE A 123 -16.59 8.34 0.23
C ILE A 123 -15.08 8.27 0.06
N SER A 124 -14.60 7.67 -1.03
CA SER A 124 -13.18 7.60 -1.36
C SER A 124 -12.55 8.99 -1.51
N LEU A 125 -13.14 9.85 -2.32
CA LEU A 125 -12.65 11.21 -2.57
C LEU A 125 -12.64 12.07 -1.30
N LEU A 126 -13.72 12.01 -0.52
CA LEU A 126 -13.79 12.69 0.78
C LEU A 126 -12.73 12.18 1.74
N GLY A 127 -12.52 10.87 1.81
CA GLY A 127 -11.49 10.29 2.66
C GLY A 127 -10.07 10.70 2.25
N ILE A 128 -9.78 10.83 0.95
CA ILE A 128 -8.50 11.36 0.46
C ILE A 128 -8.31 12.82 0.89
N ILE A 129 -9.32 13.66 0.72
CA ILE A 129 -9.30 15.08 1.08
C ILE A 129 -9.15 15.24 2.59
N PHE A 130 -9.99 14.57 3.38
CA PHE A 130 -9.94 14.65 4.85
C PHE A 130 -8.63 14.09 5.40
N GLY A 131 -8.11 12.99 4.84
CA GLY A 131 -6.82 12.44 5.22
C GLY A 131 -5.69 13.45 5.08
N TRP A 132 -5.64 14.18 3.95
CA TRP A 132 -4.68 15.26 3.75
C TRP A 132 -4.90 16.44 4.70
N VAL A 133 -6.12 16.93 4.82
CA VAL A 133 -6.45 18.11 5.64
C VAL A 133 -6.11 17.86 7.12
N ILE A 134 -6.53 16.71 7.66
CA ILE A 134 -6.25 16.35 9.06
C ILE A 134 -4.74 16.17 9.28
N TYR A 135 -4.05 15.50 8.36
CA TYR A 135 -2.60 15.34 8.44
C TYR A 135 -1.88 16.69 8.41
N ASP A 136 -2.26 17.60 7.51
CA ASP A 136 -1.65 18.94 7.43
C ASP A 136 -1.90 19.76 8.70
N PHE A 137 -3.11 19.68 9.25
CA PHE A 137 -3.47 20.30 10.52
C PHE A 137 -2.63 19.78 11.68
N ILE A 138 -2.48 18.45 11.82
CA ILE A 138 -1.62 17.82 12.83
C ILE A 138 -0.19 18.34 12.70
N CYS A 139 0.35 18.40 11.49
CA CYS A 139 1.71 18.87 11.27
C CYS A 139 1.91 20.34 11.61
N ARG A 140 0.93 21.21 11.35
CA ARG A 140 1.00 22.64 11.66
C ARG A 140 1.01 22.90 13.16
N ILE A 141 0.15 22.22 13.91
CA ILE A 141 0.11 22.32 15.37
C ILE A 141 1.40 21.78 15.98
N SER A 142 1.90 20.69 15.47
CA SER A 142 3.04 19.97 16.04
C SER A 142 4.41 20.58 15.69
N LEU A 143 4.48 21.66 14.92
CA LEU A 143 5.75 22.35 14.63
C LEU A 143 6.47 22.83 15.92
N LYS A 144 5.72 23.09 16.97
CA LYS A 144 6.23 23.56 18.28
C LYS A 144 6.17 22.50 19.38
N THR A 145 5.73 21.27 19.05
CA THR A 145 5.52 20.21 20.04
C THR A 145 6.57 19.10 19.89
N ASN A 146 6.52 18.13 20.82
CA ASN A 146 7.41 16.99 20.82
C ASN A 146 7.19 16.12 19.56
N VAL A 147 8.30 15.74 18.91
CA VAL A 147 8.30 14.90 17.70
C VAL A 147 7.58 13.55 17.91
N TYR A 148 7.63 12.98 19.10
CA TYR A 148 6.94 11.72 19.41
C TYR A 148 5.41 11.88 19.35
N VAL A 149 4.89 13.02 19.82
CA VAL A 149 3.44 13.34 19.73
C VAL A 149 3.02 13.41 18.26
N LEU A 150 3.82 14.04 17.43
CA LEU A 150 3.57 14.12 16.00
C LEU A 150 3.53 12.74 15.34
N ILE A 151 4.53 11.90 15.60
CA ILE A 151 4.62 10.53 15.05
C ILE A 151 3.42 9.69 15.50
N CYS A 152 3.08 9.72 16.79
CA CYS A 152 1.92 9.00 17.33
C CYS A 152 0.60 9.49 16.73
N SER A 153 0.43 10.82 16.55
CA SER A 153 -0.79 11.37 15.96
C SER A 153 -0.97 10.96 14.50
N ILE A 154 0.10 10.96 13.70
CA ILE A 154 0.06 10.49 12.31
C ILE A 154 -0.22 8.98 12.26
N PHE A 155 0.42 8.21 13.12
CA PHE A 155 0.19 6.76 13.21
C PHE A 155 -1.27 6.45 13.56
N ILE A 156 -1.83 7.13 14.56
CA ILE A 156 -3.24 6.97 14.97
C ILE A 156 -4.16 7.36 13.81
N LEU A 157 -3.92 8.49 13.15
CA LEU A 157 -4.72 8.92 12.01
C LEU A 157 -4.79 7.83 10.93
N ILE A 158 -3.65 7.29 10.50
CA ILE A 158 -3.59 6.29 9.43
C ILE A 158 -4.23 4.97 9.90
N THR A 159 -4.00 4.56 11.14
CA THR A 159 -4.62 3.35 11.73
C THR A 159 -6.14 3.47 11.79
N VAL A 160 -6.68 4.60 12.26
CA VAL A 160 -8.13 4.85 12.30
C VAL A 160 -8.72 4.87 10.90
N MET A 161 -8.08 5.56 9.95
CA MET A 161 -8.54 5.54 8.55
C MET A 161 -8.52 4.14 7.94
N SER A 162 -7.48 3.36 8.25
CA SER A 162 -7.37 1.97 7.79
C SER A 162 -8.50 1.10 8.34
N TRP A 163 -8.82 1.26 9.62
CA TRP A 163 -9.94 0.57 10.25
C TRP A 163 -11.27 1.00 9.64
N VAL A 164 -11.55 2.31 9.53
CA VAL A 164 -12.79 2.84 8.93
C VAL A 164 -12.97 2.33 7.50
N TYR A 165 -11.93 2.37 6.67
CA TYR A 165 -12.02 1.84 5.31
C TYR A 165 -12.25 0.33 5.28
N SER A 166 -11.69 -0.42 6.23
CA SER A 166 -11.92 -1.87 6.31
C SER A 166 -13.35 -2.23 6.71
N GLU A 167 -14.07 -1.34 7.39
CA GLU A 167 -15.49 -1.52 7.69
C GLU A 167 -16.39 -1.16 6.50
N ILE A 168 -16.03 -0.12 5.73
CA ILE A 168 -16.89 0.41 4.65
C ILE A 168 -16.69 -0.33 3.33
N PHE A 169 -15.43 -0.54 2.93
CA PHE A 169 -15.08 -1.11 1.63
C PHE A 169 -14.74 -2.61 1.71
N SER A 170 -14.66 -3.24 0.56
CA SER A 170 -14.00 -4.55 0.46
C SER A 170 -12.58 -4.46 1.02
N TYR A 171 -12.05 -5.54 1.58
CA TYR A 171 -10.71 -5.50 2.17
C TYR A 171 -9.63 -5.08 1.17
N ARG A 172 -9.76 -5.46 -0.11
CA ARG A 172 -8.89 -5.01 -1.19
C ARG A 172 -9.03 -3.52 -1.44
N GLY A 173 -10.26 -3.03 -1.51
CA GLY A 173 -10.57 -1.61 -1.67
C GLY A 173 -10.02 -0.79 -0.51
N ALA A 174 -10.23 -1.22 0.73
CA ALA A 174 -9.72 -0.57 1.93
C ALA A 174 -8.19 -0.42 1.91
N PHE A 175 -7.45 -1.47 1.56
CA PHE A 175 -6.00 -1.44 1.43
C PHE A 175 -5.54 -0.39 0.41
N MET A 176 -6.15 -0.39 -0.77
CA MET A 176 -5.81 0.59 -1.81
C MET A 176 -6.16 2.02 -1.43
N GLN A 177 -7.27 2.23 -0.71
CA GLN A 177 -7.65 3.57 -0.22
C GLN A 177 -6.62 4.12 0.76
N VAL A 178 -6.12 3.32 1.69
CA VAL A 178 -5.03 3.75 2.60
C VAL A 178 -3.78 4.12 1.80
N GLY A 179 -3.39 3.28 0.82
CA GLY A 179 -2.26 3.57 -0.06
C GLY A 179 -2.43 4.88 -0.83
N THR A 180 -3.64 5.15 -1.33
CA THR A 180 -3.98 6.38 -2.05
C THR A 180 -3.92 7.61 -1.14
N VAL A 181 -4.43 7.52 0.08
CA VAL A 181 -4.32 8.61 1.07
C VAL A 181 -2.86 8.91 1.38
N LEU A 182 -2.05 7.89 1.65
CA LEU A 182 -0.63 8.06 1.94
C LEU A 182 0.12 8.67 0.75
N GLY A 183 -0.11 8.18 -0.47
CA GLY A 183 0.46 8.74 -1.69
C GLY A 183 0.04 10.18 -1.92
N THR A 184 -1.22 10.52 -1.62
CA THR A 184 -1.73 11.89 -1.70
C THR A 184 -1.10 12.80 -0.66
N ILE A 185 -0.96 12.35 0.59
CA ILE A 185 -0.23 13.07 1.63
C ILE A 185 1.19 13.39 1.17
N MET A 186 1.88 12.40 0.60
CA MET A 186 3.26 12.57 0.16
C MET A 186 3.38 13.57 -0.99
N VAL A 187 2.52 13.50 -2.01
CA VAL A 187 2.58 14.43 -3.14
C VAL A 187 2.08 15.82 -2.77
N ALA A 188 1.04 15.93 -1.94
CA ALA A 188 0.55 17.22 -1.45
C ALA A 188 1.59 17.93 -0.58
N ASN A 189 2.40 17.20 0.19
CA ASN A 189 3.58 17.76 0.85
C ASN A 189 4.53 18.43 -0.16
N VAL A 190 4.79 17.78 -1.30
CA VAL A 190 5.67 18.38 -2.34
C VAL A 190 4.99 19.58 -3.00
N LEU A 191 3.74 19.40 -3.48
CA LEU A 191 3.03 20.39 -4.29
C LEU A 191 2.65 21.65 -3.51
N MET A 192 2.08 21.45 -2.30
CA MET A 192 1.43 22.56 -1.56
C MET A 192 2.32 23.15 -0.47
N ILE A 193 3.34 22.42 -0.01
CA ILE A 193 4.15 22.84 1.14
C ILE A 193 5.62 23.05 0.76
N ILE A 194 6.29 21.97 0.27
CA ILE A 194 7.74 22.01 0.05
C ILE A 194 8.09 22.98 -1.07
N ILE A 195 7.54 22.80 -2.26
CA ILE A 195 7.87 23.61 -3.43
C ILE A 195 7.49 25.08 -3.23
N PRO A 196 6.28 25.45 -2.74
CA PRO A 196 5.97 26.85 -2.44
C PRO A 196 6.89 27.47 -1.39
N GLY A 197 7.22 26.71 -0.33
CA GLY A 197 8.17 27.18 0.70
C GLY A 197 9.57 27.42 0.13
N GLN A 198 10.09 26.49 -0.66
CA GLN A 198 11.39 26.62 -1.31
C GLN A 198 11.44 27.79 -2.30
N LYS A 199 10.37 28.05 -3.06
CA LYS A 199 10.27 29.22 -3.93
C LYS A 199 10.40 30.54 -3.17
N LYS A 200 9.79 30.66 -1.98
CA LYS A 200 9.93 31.84 -1.11
C LYS A 200 11.37 31.99 -0.63
N VAL A 201 12.00 30.88 -0.19
CA VAL A 201 13.41 30.90 0.24
C VAL A 201 14.32 31.38 -0.91
N VAL A 202 14.16 30.84 -2.12
CA VAL A 202 14.96 31.24 -3.29
C VAL A 202 14.71 32.69 -3.65
N ALA A 203 13.45 33.17 -3.60
CA ALA A 203 13.15 34.60 -3.88
C ALA A 203 13.84 35.54 -2.90
N SER A 204 13.81 35.25 -1.59
CA SER A 204 14.54 36.04 -0.58
C SER A 204 16.04 36.01 -0.84
N LEU A 205 16.62 34.88 -1.21
CA LEU A 205 18.04 34.75 -1.51
C LEU A 205 18.46 35.58 -2.74
N ILE A 206 17.63 35.58 -3.81
CA ILE A 206 17.85 36.39 -5.00
C ILE A 206 17.76 37.89 -4.67
N ALA A 207 16.86 38.28 -3.76
CA ALA A 207 16.74 39.67 -3.28
C ALA A 207 17.87 40.08 -2.29
N ASN A 208 18.82 39.20 -1.99
CA ASN A 208 19.84 39.36 -0.95
C ASN A 208 19.27 39.58 0.47
N GLU A 209 18.08 39.06 0.72
CA GLU A 209 17.45 39.04 2.03
C GLU A 209 17.70 37.71 2.73
N THR A 210 17.67 37.71 4.07
CA THR A 210 17.75 36.47 4.86
C THR A 210 16.40 35.77 4.82
N PRO A 211 16.30 34.52 4.30
CA PRO A 211 15.04 33.76 4.27
C PRO A 211 14.51 33.50 5.67
N ASP A 212 13.19 33.49 5.82
CA ASP A 212 12.56 33.03 7.04
C ASP A 212 12.87 31.52 7.28
N PRO A 213 13.53 31.16 8.41
CA PRO A 213 13.92 29.79 8.70
C PRO A 213 12.74 28.80 8.79
N ILE A 214 11.52 29.33 9.03
CA ILE A 214 10.31 28.53 9.17
C ILE A 214 10.01 27.71 7.89
N HIS A 215 10.25 28.30 6.70
CA HIS A 215 10.01 27.61 5.44
C HIS A 215 10.92 26.40 5.25
N GLY A 216 12.20 26.53 5.65
CA GLY A 216 13.15 25.41 5.63
C GLY A 216 12.77 24.31 6.64
N ALA A 217 12.39 24.69 7.85
CA ALA A 217 12.00 23.75 8.90
C ALA A 217 10.75 22.93 8.50
N ILE A 218 9.72 23.61 7.96
CA ILE A 218 8.51 22.95 7.47
C ILE A 218 8.84 22.00 6.31
N ALA A 219 9.61 22.48 5.31
CA ALA A 219 9.98 21.65 4.17
C ALA A 219 10.75 20.38 4.61
N LYS A 220 11.69 20.53 5.55
CA LYS A 220 12.46 19.41 6.11
C LYS A 220 11.55 18.40 6.84
N GLN A 221 10.60 18.88 7.67
CA GLN A 221 9.64 18.03 8.36
C GLN A 221 8.83 17.19 7.36
N ARG A 222 8.25 17.84 6.33
CA ARG A 222 7.42 17.16 5.33
C ARG A 222 8.22 16.19 4.46
N SER A 223 9.43 16.56 4.08
CA SER A 223 10.34 15.67 3.34
C SER A 223 10.71 14.44 4.14
N LEU A 224 10.93 14.60 5.45
CA LEU A 224 11.21 13.48 6.36
C LEU A 224 10.01 12.55 6.49
N HIS A 225 8.78 13.08 6.59
CA HIS A 225 7.57 12.24 6.60
C HIS A 225 7.45 11.45 5.30
N ASN A 226 7.64 12.07 4.15
CA ASN A 226 7.65 11.38 2.86
C ASN A 226 8.67 10.23 2.83
N ASN A 227 9.85 10.45 3.38
CA ASN A 227 10.89 9.44 3.46
C ASN A 227 10.45 8.22 4.29
N TYR A 228 9.84 8.44 5.45
CA TYR A 228 9.39 7.35 6.32
C TYR A 228 8.14 6.63 5.79
N LEU A 229 7.25 7.32 5.06
CA LEU A 229 6.04 6.75 4.47
C LEU A 229 6.30 5.97 3.17
N THR A 230 7.46 6.15 2.54
CA THR A 230 7.76 5.55 1.24
C THR A 230 7.66 4.02 1.24
N LEU A 231 8.31 3.34 2.19
CA LEU A 231 8.29 1.86 2.22
C LEU A 231 6.89 1.29 2.52
N PRO A 232 6.12 1.83 3.48
CA PRO A 232 4.73 1.44 3.67
C PRO A 232 3.88 1.59 2.41
N VAL A 233 3.96 2.72 1.72
CA VAL A 233 3.19 2.95 0.48
C VAL A 233 3.54 1.92 -0.59
N ILE A 234 4.83 1.67 -0.83
CA ILE A 234 5.28 0.65 -1.80
C ILE A 234 4.70 -0.72 -1.44
N PHE A 235 4.77 -1.11 -0.16
CA PHE A 235 4.24 -2.39 0.29
C PHE A 235 2.73 -2.49 0.02
N ILE A 236 1.96 -1.47 0.36
CA ILE A 236 0.52 -1.42 0.13
C ILE A 236 0.20 -1.53 -1.37
N MET A 237 0.92 -0.82 -2.23
CA MET A 237 0.71 -0.86 -3.68
C MET A 237 1.01 -2.25 -4.27
N ILE A 238 2.10 -2.91 -3.82
CA ILE A 238 2.45 -4.27 -4.23
C ILE A 238 1.46 -5.30 -3.69
N SER A 239 0.92 -5.08 -2.49
CA SER A 239 0.02 -6.02 -1.80
C SER A 239 -1.24 -6.36 -2.60
N ASN A 240 -1.64 -5.50 -3.55
CA ASN A 240 -2.75 -5.74 -4.45
C ASN A 240 -2.62 -7.05 -5.25
N HIS A 241 -1.40 -7.53 -5.46
CA HIS A 241 -1.10 -8.81 -6.11
C HIS A 241 -1.04 -10.00 -5.14
N TYR A 242 -1.18 -9.74 -3.83
CA TYR A 242 -1.05 -10.74 -2.77
C TYR A 242 -2.27 -10.76 -1.85
N PRO A 243 -3.38 -11.42 -2.26
CA PRO A 243 -4.62 -11.47 -1.49
C PRO A 243 -4.44 -11.89 -0.03
N LEU A 244 -3.42 -12.70 0.26
CA LEU A 244 -3.09 -13.15 1.60
C LEU A 244 -2.95 -12.00 2.62
N ILE A 245 -2.51 -10.83 2.18
CA ILE A 245 -2.18 -9.72 3.07
C ILE A 245 -3.42 -8.94 3.48
N TYR A 246 -4.32 -8.66 2.53
CA TYR A 246 -5.54 -7.90 2.82
C TYR A 246 -6.75 -8.81 3.13
N ALA A 247 -6.63 -10.09 2.85
CA ALA A 247 -7.70 -11.08 2.94
C ALA A 247 -7.95 -11.56 4.38
N THR A 248 -7.94 -10.66 5.35
CA THR A 248 -8.23 -10.93 6.76
C THR A 248 -8.99 -9.75 7.37
N LYS A 249 -9.93 -10.04 8.30
CA LYS A 249 -10.62 -8.98 9.07
C LYS A 249 -9.67 -8.08 9.86
N TYR A 250 -8.44 -8.52 10.07
CA TYR A 250 -7.37 -7.76 10.74
C TYR A 250 -6.46 -7.03 9.75
N SER A 251 -6.89 -6.80 8.51
CA SER A 251 -6.11 -6.13 7.48
C SER A 251 -5.60 -4.75 7.90
N TRP A 252 -6.40 -3.98 8.65
CA TRP A 252 -6.01 -2.70 9.23
C TRP A 252 -4.87 -2.81 10.25
N VAL A 253 -4.79 -3.92 11.02
CA VAL A 253 -3.67 -4.19 11.93
C VAL A 253 -2.40 -4.46 11.14
N ILE A 254 -2.50 -5.24 10.05
CA ILE A 254 -1.36 -5.50 9.16
C ILE A 254 -0.82 -4.19 8.58
N ILE A 255 -1.69 -3.29 8.09
CA ILE A 255 -1.26 -1.96 7.61
C ILE A 255 -0.51 -1.20 8.71
N SER A 256 -1.05 -1.19 9.94
CA SER A 256 -0.43 -0.49 11.06
C SER A 256 0.95 -1.05 11.41
N ILE A 257 1.11 -2.36 11.36
CA ILE A 257 2.41 -3.02 11.56
C ILE A 257 3.38 -2.68 10.42
N ILE A 258 2.92 -2.67 9.17
CA ILE A 258 3.74 -2.31 8.01
C ILE A 258 4.23 -0.85 8.08
N LEU A 259 3.41 0.08 8.60
CA LEU A 259 3.85 1.45 8.85
C LEU A 259 5.05 1.47 9.80
N ILE A 260 5.01 0.70 10.88
CA ILE A 260 6.09 0.61 11.87
C ILE A 260 7.33 -0.05 11.24
N ILE A 261 7.18 -1.20 10.59
CA ILE A 261 8.29 -1.90 9.94
C ILE A 261 8.97 -1.00 8.91
N GLY A 262 8.20 -0.36 8.03
CA GLY A 262 8.74 0.53 7.01
C GLY A 262 9.49 1.72 7.61
N ALA A 263 8.95 2.30 8.69
CA ALA A 263 9.61 3.38 9.41
C ALA A 263 10.93 2.91 10.08
N LEU A 264 10.95 1.75 10.71
CA LEU A 264 12.15 1.17 11.32
C LEU A 264 13.25 0.89 10.28
N ILE A 265 12.89 0.31 9.13
CA ILE A 265 13.84 0.06 8.03
C ILE A 265 14.42 1.39 7.54
N ARG A 266 13.58 2.41 7.31
CA ARG A 266 14.07 3.73 6.88
C ARG A 266 14.95 4.38 7.92
N HIS A 267 14.61 4.27 9.19
CA HIS A 267 15.42 4.78 10.29
C HIS A 267 16.80 4.14 10.33
N PHE A 268 16.88 2.82 10.17
CA PHE A 268 18.16 2.11 10.07
C PHE A 268 19.04 2.67 8.95
N PHE A 269 18.51 2.84 7.74
CA PHE A 269 19.28 3.38 6.62
C PHE A 269 19.63 4.85 6.80
N ASN A 270 18.74 5.67 7.35
CA ASN A 270 19.02 7.07 7.63
C ASN A 270 20.20 7.22 8.60
N ILE A 271 20.25 6.43 9.69
CA ILE A 271 21.39 6.44 10.63
C ILE A 271 22.65 5.92 9.95
N LYS A 272 22.57 4.86 9.15
CA LYS A 272 23.74 4.34 8.41
C LYS A 272 24.36 5.40 7.51
N HIS A 273 23.58 6.29 6.90
CA HIS A 273 24.07 7.38 6.06
C HIS A 273 24.81 8.47 6.84
N THR A 274 24.53 8.65 8.14
CA THR A 274 25.30 9.56 9.00
C THR A 274 26.69 9.02 9.35
N ARG A 275 27.03 7.81 8.89
CA ARG A 275 28.26 7.06 9.25
C ARG A 275 28.38 6.77 10.75
N ALA A 276 27.32 6.93 11.53
CA ALA A 276 27.22 6.38 12.85
C ALA A 276 27.11 4.83 12.79
N ASN A 277 27.40 4.17 13.90
CA ASN A 277 27.19 2.73 13.99
C ASN A 277 25.71 2.42 13.68
N PRO A 278 25.42 1.56 12.68
CA PRO A 278 24.05 1.25 12.35
C PRO A 278 23.32 0.67 13.56
N PRO A 279 22.08 1.08 13.81
CA PRO A 279 21.31 0.60 14.97
C PRO A 279 20.78 -0.81 14.69
N TYR A 280 21.64 -1.83 14.73
CA TYR A 280 21.27 -3.22 14.45
C TYR A 280 20.16 -3.75 15.36
N TRP A 281 19.96 -3.14 16.54
CA TRP A 281 18.86 -3.46 17.43
C TRP A 281 17.48 -3.32 16.77
N VAL A 282 17.37 -2.48 15.72
CA VAL A 282 16.12 -2.28 14.94
C VAL A 282 15.70 -3.57 14.22
N CYS A 283 16.62 -4.47 13.90
CA CYS A 283 16.29 -5.74 13.25
C CYS A 283 15.39 -6.63 14.13
N PHE A 284 15.58 -6.58 15.45
CA PHE A 284 14.82 -7.41 16.38
C PHE A 284 13.31 -7.09 16.37
N PRO A 285 12.83 -5.85 16.60
CA PRO A 285 11.41 -5.53 16.48
C PRO A 285 10.85 -5.77 15.08
N ILE A 286 11.63 -5.61 14.00
CA ILE A 286 11.18 -5.92 12.64
C ILE A 286 10.85 -7.41 12.52
N ILE A 287 11.72 -8.31 13.01
CA ILE A 287 11.49 -9.76 12.98
C ILE A 287 10.25 -10.12 13.80
N ILE A 288 10.09 -9.56 15.00
CA ILE A 288 8.89 -9.81 15.84
C ILE A 288 7.63 -9.38 15.10
N LEU A 289 7.61 -8.15 14.58
CA LEU A 289 6.44 -7.61 13.88
C LEU A 289 6.10 -8.40 12.61
N ALA A 290 7.13 -8.83 11.85
CA ALA A 290 6.94 -9.71 10.69
C ALA A 290 6.36 -11.08 11.11
N SER A 291 6.80 -11.64 12.24
CA SER A 291 6.25 -12.88 12.80
C SER A 291 4.79 -12.70 13.24
N VAL A 292 4.44 -11.54 13.81
CA VAL A 292 3.05 -11.20 14.14
C VAL A 292 2.18 -11.11 12.89
N ILE A 293 2.66 -10.48 11.81
CA ILE A 293 1.93 -10.46 10.52
C ILE A 293 1.74 -11.89 10.02
N PHE A 294 2.78 -12.70 10.05
CA PHE A 294 2.70 -14.11 9.63
C PHE A 294 1.66 -14.86 10.47
N TYR A 295 1.69 -14.70 11.79
CA TYR A 295 0.73 -15.30 12.71
C TYR A 295 -0.72 -14.84 12.43
N ILE A 296 -0.94 -13.54 12.29
CA ILE A 296 -2.27 -12.98 11.96
C ILE A 296 -2.76 -13.49 10.60
N SER A 297 -1.87 -13.59 9.63
CA SER A 297 -2.19 -14.10 8.29
C SER A 297 -2.42 -15.62 8.30
N ASP A 298 -1.90 -16.32 9.31
CA ASP A 298 -2.05 -17.76 9.50
C ASP A 298 -3.20 -18.14 10.46
N LEU A 299 -3.71 -17.16 11.22
CA LEU A 299 -4.85 -17.37 12.11
C LEU A 299 -6.04 -17.93 11.29
N GLY A 300 -6.40 -19.17 11.60
CA GLY A 300 -7.46 -19.88 10.92
C GLY A 300 -7.04 -20.69 9.68
N LYS A 301 -5.73 -20.78 9.39
CA LYS A 301 -5.25 -21.75 8.39
C LYS A 301 -5.13 -23.14 9.00
N PRO A 302 -5.88 -24.11 8.48
CA PRO A 302 -5.60 -25.50 8.75
C PRO A 302 -4.35 -25.96 7.99
N GLN A 303 -3.63 -26.87 8.59
CA GLN A 303 -2.44 -27.45 7.97
C GLN A 303 -2.78 -28.23 6.69
N LEU A 304 -1.99 -27.98 5.64
CA LEU A 304 -2.05 -28.68 4.36
C LEU A 304 -1.61 -30.15 4.54
N THR A 305 -2.54 -31.04 4.82
CA THR A 305 -2.31 -32.46 4.58
C THR A 305 -2.75 -32.79 3.17
N LYS A 306 -1.85 -33.27 2.31
CA LYS A 306 -2.21 -33.73 0.96
C LYS A 306 -3.26 -34.83 1.09
N ILE A 307 -4.41 -34.64 0.46
CA ILE A 307 -5.50 -35.63 0.42
C ILE A 307 -5.00 -36.80 -0.40
N LYS A 308 -4.68 -37.92 0.25
CA LYS A 308 -4.20 -39.11 -0.42
C LYS A 308 -5.37 -39.91 -1.09
N ASN A 309 -6.61 -39.72 -0.65
CA ASN A 309 -7.77 -40.39 -1.24
C ASN A 309 -9.05 -39.55 -1.10
N THR A 310 -9.33 -38.71 -2.11
CA THR A 310 -10.50 -37.83 -2.12
C THR A 310 -11.82 -38.62 -2.16
N ALA A 311 -11.86 -39.75 -2.83
CA ALA A 311 -13.08 -40.55 -2.97
C ALA A 311 -13.55 -41.10 -1.60
N SER A 312 -12.66 -41.69 -0.80
CA SER A 312 -12.98 -42.17 0.52
C SER A 312 -13.38 -41.09 1.51
N LEU A 313 -12.83 -39.88 1.35
CA LEU A 313 -13.23 -38.75 2.19
C LEU A 313 -14.64 -38.25 1.86
N ILE A 314 -15.02 -38.23 0.59
CA ILE A 314 -16.36 -37.83 0.17
C ILE A 314 -17.45 -38.74 0.80
N GLU A 315 -17.18 -40.04 0.93
CA GLU A 315 -18.09 -40.98 1.55
C GLU A 315 -18.25 -40.78 3.06
N LEU A 316 -17.24 -40.23 3.73
CA LEU A 316 -17.23 -40.00 5.18
C LEU A 316 -17.83 -38.65 5.59
N ILE A 317 -18.01 -37.73 4.65
CA ILE A 317 -18.60 -36.41 4.92
C ILE A 317 -20.13 -36.58 5.04
N PRO A 318 -20.81 -35.91 6.01
CA PRO A 318 -22.26 -35.89 6.06
C PRO A 318 -22.85 -35.40 4.73
N LYS A 319 -23.72 -36.22 4.12
CA LYS A 319 -24.28 -35.92 2.78
C LYS A 319 -24.94 -34.54 2.71
N GLU A 320 -25.67 -34.17 3.74
CA GLU A 320 -26.35 -32.86 3.83
C GLU A 320 -25.36 -31.71 3.76
N THR A 321 -24.27 -31.75 4.55
CA THR A 321 -23.22 -30.74 4.56
C THR A 321 -22.52 -30.63 3.20
N LEU A 322 -22.23 -31.77 2.57
CA LEU A 322 -21.58 -31.80 1.26
C LEU A 322 -22.50 -31.24 0.16
N VAL A 323 -23.77 -31.61 0.16
CA VAL A 323 -24.73 -31.16 -0.86
C VAL A 323 -24.99 -29.68 -0.75
N SER A 324 -25.33 -29.19 0.46
CA SER A 324 -25.61 -27.75 0.68
C SER A 324 -24.42 -26.89 0.34
N ALA A 325 -23.22 -27.23 0.81
CA ALA A 325 -22.02 -26.44 0.49
C ALA A 325 -21.64 -26.53 -1.00
N LYS A 326 -21.84 -27.69 -1.64
CA LYS A 326 -21.61 -27.84 -3.09
C LYS A 326 -22.55 -26.95 -3.91
N GLU A 327 -23.83 -26.91 -3.60
CA GLU A 327 -24.81 -26.07 -4.26
C GLU A 327 -24.41 -24.59 -4.18
N ILE A 328 -23.99 -24.11 -3.01
CA ILE A 328 -23.49 -22.77 -2.81
C ILE A 328 -22.24 -22.53 -3.66
N ILE A 329 -21.25 -23.41 -3.56
CA ILE A 329 -19.97 -23.22 -4.28
C ILE A 329 -20.21 -23.24 -5.79
N VAL A 330 -21.02 -24.14 -6.29
CA VAL A 330 -21.33 -24.20 -7.73
C VAL A 330 -22.10 -22.95 -8.16
N SER A 331 -23.12 -22.52 -7.43
CA SER A 331 -23.93 -21.34 -7.80
C SER A 331 -23.16 -20.04 -7.72
N LYS A 332 -22.25 -19.89 -6.74
CA LYS A 332 -21.54 -18.62 -6.46
C LYS A 332 -20.17 -18.51 -7.10
N CYS A 333 -19.53 -19.64 -7.43
CA CYS A 333 -18.12 -19.65 -7.87
C CYS A 333 -17.94 -20.16 -9.31
N SER A 334 -18.85 -21.00 -9.85
CA SER A 334 -18.65 -21.60 -11.17
C SER A 334 -18.72 -20.59 -12.32
N MET A 335 -19.33 -19.43 -12.14
CA MET A 335 -19.31 -18.35 -13.13
C MET A 335 -17.89 -18.04 -13.62
N CYS A 336 -16.90 -18.14 -12.71
CA CYS A 336 -15.47 -17.94 -13.02
C CYS A 336 -14.67 -19.26 -12.90
N HIS A 337 -15.09 -20.21 -12.06
CA HIS A 337 -14.35 -21.41 -11.71
C HIS A 337 -14.96 -22.69 -12.30
N ALA A 338 -15.55 -22.60 -13.49
CA ALA A 338 -15.94 -23.72 -14.33
C ALA A 338 -14.86 -24.05 -15.37
N ARG A 339 -14.96 -25.22 -16.01
CA ARG A 339 -14.09 -25.59 -17.15
C ARG A 339 -14.28 -24.64 -18.31
N GLU A 340 -15.51 -24.20 -18.51
CA GLU A 340 -15.89 -23.15 -19.46
C GLU A 340 -16.54 -22.00 -18.67
N PRO A 341 -15.74 -21.02 -18.19
CA PRO A 341 -16.28 -19.91 -17.41
C PRO A 341 -17.28 -19.08 -18.21
N MET A 342 -18.38 -18.68 -17.58
CA MET A 342 -19.38 -17.82 -18.20
C MET A 342 -19.05 -16.32 -18.04
N TRP A 343 -18.05 -15.97 -17.25
CA TRP A 343 -17.63 -14.58 -17.06
C TRP A 343 -17.03 -14.02 -18.33
N GLU A 344 -17.45 -12.82 -18.70
CA GLU A 344 -17.05 -12.17 -19.96
C GLU A 344 -15.53 -12.11 -20.13
N ASN A 345 -15.04 -12.54 -21.29
CA ASN A 345 -13.65 -12.61 -21.68
C ASN A 345 -12.75 -13.61 -20.92
N MET A 346 -13.31 -14.48 -20.09
CA MET A 346 -12.56 -15.51 -19.38
C MET A 346 -12.59 -16.83 -20.15
N LYS A 347 -11.44 -17.25 -20.73
CA LYS A 347 -11.32 -18.50 -21.50
C LYS A 347 -11.06 -19.72 -20.64
N ASN A 348 -10.45 -19.57 -19.49
CA ASN A 348 -10.13 -20.64 -18.56
C ASN A 348 -10.36 -20.18 -17.13
N ALA A 349 -10.66 -21.12 -16.24
CA ALA A 349 -10.76 -20.84 -14.82
C ALA A 349 -9.47 -20.20 -14.27
N PRO A 350 -9.55 -19.15 -13.43
CA PRO A 350 -8.39 -18.53 -12.85
C PRO A 350 -7.52 -19.54 -12.11
N LYS A 351 -6.21 -19.53 -12.38
CA LYS A 351 -5.24 -20.49 -11.85
C LYS A 351 -5.60 -21.98 -12.13
N LEU A 352 -6.43 -22.23 -13.14
CA LEU A 352 -6.94 -23.56 -13.50
C LEU A 352 -7.67 -24.26 -12.36
N VAL A 353 -8.27 -23.51 -11.45
CA VAL A 353 -9.07 -24.04 -10.34
C VAL A 353 -10.52 -24.19 -10.80
N ASN A 354 -10.95 -25.43 -11.01
CA ASN A 354 -12.34 -25.78 -11.33
C ASN A 354 -13.08 -26.17 -10.04
N LEU A 355 -14.36 -25.80 -9.92
CA LEU A 355 -15.18 -26.02 -8.72
C LEU A 355 -16.57 -26.58 -9.07
N GLU A 356 -16.63 -27.47 -10.08
CA GLU A 356 -17.91 -28.04 -10.55
C GLU A 356 -18.23 -29.37 -9.91
N SER A 357 -17.23 -30.22 -9.64
CA SER A 357 -17.45 -31.56 -9.04
C SER A 357 -17.15 -31.55 -7.54
N SER A 358 -17.75 -32.50 -6.81
CA SER A 358 -17.44 -32.71 -5.39
C SER A 358 -15.97 -33.00 -5.16
N ALA A 359 -15.30 -33.69 -6.08
CA ALA A 359 -13.87 -33.98 -6.00
C ALA A 359 -13.04 -32.70 -6.15
N ASP A 360 -13.40 -31.85 -7.11
CA ASP A 360 -12.72 -30.55 -7.31
C ASP A 360 -12.88 -29.65 -6.08
N ILE A 361 -14.09 -29.61 -5.51
CA ILE A 361 -14.38 -28.83 -4.29
C ILE A 361 -13.56 -29.35 -3.10
N ILE A 362 -13.54 -30.65 -2.85
CA ILE A 362 -12.79 -31.21 -1.72
C ILE A 362 -11.29 -31.07 -1.90
N ASN A 363 -10.77 -31.22 -3.12
CA ASN A 363 -9.35 -30.97 -3.40
C ASN A 363 -8.95 -29.52 -3.18
N ASN A 364 -9.88 -28.58 -3.40
CA ASN A 364 -9.65 -27.15 -3.25
C ASN A 364 -10.26 -26.56 -1.99
N ILE A 365 -10.89 -27.37 -1.11
CA ILE A 365 -11.68 -26.88 0.03
C ILE A 365 -10.91 -25.92 0.94
N GLN A 366 -9.62 -26.11 1.10
CA GLN A 366 -8.78 -25.23 1.88
C GLN A 366 -8.62 -23.88 1.22
N SER A 367 -8.41 -23.85 -0.10
CA SER A 367 -8.31 -22.61 -0.87
C SER A 367 -9.64 -21.87 -0.90
N ILE A 368 -10.75 -22.61 -1.05
CA ILE A 368 -12.11 -22.07 -0.98
C ILE A 368 -12.33 -21.43 0.38
N HIS A 369 -12.13 -22.16 1.47
CA HIS A 369 -12.28 -21.68 2.84
C HIS A 369 -11.43 -20.41 3.08
N LYS A 370 -10.14 -20.44 2.69
CA LYS A 370 -9.24 -19.31 2.85
C LYS A 370 -9.72 -18.08 2.08
N GLN A 371 -10.17 -18.23 0.84
CA GLN A 371 -10.51 -17.11 -0.03
C GLN A 371 -11.94 -16.60 0.17
N SER A 372 -12.88 -17.45 0.56
CA SER A 372 -14.29 -17.07 0.68
C SER A 372 -14.76 -16.90 2.12
N VAL A 373 -14.19 -17.63 3.09
CA VAL A 373 -14.63 -17.59 4.50
C VAL A 373 -13.71 -16.72 5.35
N LEU A 374 -12.39 -16.94 5.25
CA LEU A 374 -11.45 -16.22 6.11
C LEU A 374 -11.12 -14.83 5.59
N SER A 375 -11.07 -14.66 4.28
CA SER A 375 -10.49 -13.47 3.67
C SER A 375 -11.46 -12.63 2.87
N TYR A 376 -12.66 -13.14 2.61
CA TYR A 376 -13.65 -12.46 1.76
C TYR A 376 -13.08 -11.97 0.42
N ALA A 377 -11.93 -12.51 -0.01
CA ALA A 377 -11.31 -12.16 -1.28
C ALA A 377 -12.06 -12.73 -2.48
N MET A 378 -12.86 -13.76 -2.22
CA MET A 378 -13.72 -14.42 -3.21
C MET A 378 -15.15 -14.55 -2.68
N PRO A 379 -16.15 -14.35 -3.53
CA PRO A 379 -16.05 -13.83 -4.90
C PRO A 379 -15.48 -12.39 -4.92
N PRO A 380 -14.77 -11.97 -5.99
CA PRO A 380 -14.25 -10.60 -6.08
C PRO A 380 -15.37 -9.57 -5.94
N GLY A 381 -15.23 -8.58 -5.04
CA GLY A 381 -16.28 -7.61 -4.75
C GLY A 381 -17.60 -8.21 -4.28
N ASN A 382 -17.58 -9.47 -3.86
CA ASN A 382 -18.76 -10.28 -3.53
C ASN A 382 -19.86 -10.32 -4.64
N ILE A 383 -19.44 -10.24 -5.90
CA ILE A 383 -20.31 -10.07 -7.08
C ILE A 383 -21.38 -11.16 -7.25
N SER A 384 -21.18 -12.35 -6.70
CA SER A 384 -22.16 -13.43 -6.71
C SER A 384 -23.04 -13.45 -5.44
N PHE A 385 -23.00 -12.41 -4.62
CA PHE A 385 -23.80 -12.27 -3.40
C PHE A 385 -23.66 -13.47 -2.46
N LEU A 386 -22.42 -13.80 -2.11
CA LEU A 386 -22.14 -14.85 -1.12
C LEU A 386 -22.41 -14.30 0.28
N GLU A 387 -23.46 -14.81 0.93
CA GLU A 387 -23.93 -14.37 2.24
C GLU A 387 -23.16 -15.02 3.40
N GLU A 388 -23.31 -14.48 4.61
CA GLU A 388 -22.60 -14.98 5.80
C GLU A 388 -23.06 -16.38 6.21
N ASN A 389 -24.34 -16.69 6.09
CA ASN A 389 -24.88 -18.03 6.31
C ASN A 389 -24.30 -19.04 5.32
N GLU A 390 -24.13 -18.66 4.05
CA GLU A 390 -23.53 -19.49 3.01
C GLU A 390 -22.03 -19.71 3.28
N ARG A 391 -21.30 -18.68 3.74
CA ARG A 391 -19.89 -18.80 4.18
C ARG A 391 -19.76 -19.75 5.36
N ASN A 392 -20.72 -19.72 6.30
CA ASN A 392 -20.76 -20.65 7.44
C ASN A 392 -20.97 -22.11 6.99
N LEU A 393 -21.78 -22.37 5.98
CA LEU A 393 -21.95 -23.72 5.41
C LEU A 393 -20.67 -24.21 4.72
N ILE A 394 -19.97 -23.33 3.98
CA ILE A 394 -18.63 -23.63 3.42
C ILE A 394 -17.64 -23.94 4.55
N ASN A 395 -17.67 -23.18 5.65
CA ASN A 395 -16.84 -23.42 6.82
C ASN A 395 -17.13 -24.78 7.46
N GLN A 396 -18.41 -25.18 7.59
CA GLN A 396 -18.80 -26.46 8.13
C GLN A 396 -18.28 -27.64 7.27
N LEU A 397 -18.39 -27.51 5.94
CA LEU A 397 -17.79 -28.50 5.03
C LEU A 397 -16.28 -28.59 5.24
N TYR A 398 -15.60 -27.43 5.31
CA TYR A 398 -14.18 -27.38 5.55
C TYR A 398 -13.79 -28.07 6.88
N LEU A 399 -14.48 -27.76 7.99
CA LEU A 399 -14.22 -28.37 9.30
C LEU A 399 -14.48 -29.87 9.27
N SER A 400 -15.52 -30.34 8.56
CA SER A 400 -15.82 -31.76 8.40
C SER A 400 -14.68 -32.51 7.71
N VAL A 401 -14.15 -31.96 6.61
CA VAL A 401 -13.00 -32.52 5.89
C VAL A 401 -11.73 -32.47 6.77
N HIS A 402 -11.53 -31.40 7.52
CA HIS A 402 -10.36 -31.22 8.38
C HIS A 402 -10.34 -32.23 9.53
N ASN A 403 -11.49 -32.42 10.20
CA ASN A 403 -11.62 -33.38 11.32
C ASN A 403 -11.44 -34.83 10.87
N LEU A 404 -11.89 -35.17 9.65
CA LEU A 404 -11.69 -36.52 9.08
C LEU A 404 -10.23 -36.79 8.69
N LYS A 405 -9.43 -35.75 8.42
CA LYS A 405 -8.02 -35.91 8.11
C LYS A 405 -7.12 -36.06 9.33
N ASN A 406 -7.61 -35.63 10.49
CA ASN A 406 -6.86 -35.66 11.75
C ASN A 406 -7.21 -36.91 12.59
N LYS A 407 -8.16 -37.73 12.11
CA LYS A 407 -8.45 -39.08 12.61
C LYS A 407 -7.73 -40.13 11.78
#